data_ba4f7228331e3487f2d3b830696ae5c4
#
_entry.id   ba4f7228331e3487f2d3b830696ae5c4
#
_cell.length_a   1.000
_cell.length_b   1.000
_cell.length_c   1.000
_cell.angle_alpha   90.00
_cell.angle_beta   90.00
_cell.angle_gamma   90.00
#
_symmetry.space_group_name_H-M   'P 1'
#
loop_
_entity.id
_entity.type
_entity.pdbx_description
1 polymer ?
#
loop_
_entity_poly.entity_id
_entity_poly.type
_entity_poly.pdbx_seq_one_letter_code
_entity_poly.pdbx_strand_id
1 'polypeptide(L)'
;MPRRHEKLSSIDIAPRYDGSQYELSSDYDRPTASRPSCWSPRCWSRRMWIGFSAGVIIIIIIIVAVAVTVNRRNAYPDYSPLNYSLQDTYAGNTFFDQFNYRTGYDPAQGFVHYVPQPQAQQLNLTYATENSAVLRVDTSVGPSSNPDASTGRFSVRLESKKTYNGGLFIFDVKHTPFACGAWPALWLTDSSNWPDHGEIDVMESVNQGNAGNAMTLHTTGSCSMDVKRKQTGTSVQDDCDHSVNKNAGCGVTEGPSTFGSSLDSAGGSVVAVEWRTAGIRMWQFARNAVPGDVTSGQSPNPAGWGVATADFPATNCDISSHFKNHSIVVNIDLCGDLVYGSWSKSGCPSNCTDLVANQPDSFKTAFWEFGSFHVYQPV
;
A
#
# COMPACT_ATOMS: atom_id res chain seq x y z
N MET A 1 22.11 46.31 26.25
CA MET A 1 23.18 47.30 26.46
C MET A 1 24.07 47.32 25.25
N PRO A 2 24.58 48.47 24.92
CA PRO A 2 24.39 49.06 23.61
C PRO A 2 25.69 49.47 22.89
N ARG A 3 25.53 49.90 21.61
CA ARG A 3 26.32 50.93 20.88
C ARG A 3 27.77 50.57 20.48
N ARG A 4 28.26 50.89 19.31
CA ARG A 4 28.43 52.27 18.80
C ARG A 4 28.67 52.27 17.28
N HIS A 5 28.17 53.33 16.72
CA HIS A 5 28.52 54.02 15.49
C HIS A 5 29.99 54.39 15.38
N GLU A 6 30.51 54.56 14.17
CA GLU A 6 31.19 55.79 13.84
C GLU A 6 31.24 56.03 12.33
N LYS A 7 31.09 57.32 12.05
CA LYS A 7 30.97 58.00 10.77
C LYS A 7 32.33 58.70 10.41
N LEU A 8 32.32 59.21 9.21
CA LEU A 8 33.11 60.37 8.67
C LEU A 8 34.38 59.94 7.90
N SER A 9 34.82 60.61 6.83
CA SER A 9 34.48 61.89 6.27
C SER A 9 35.00 62.02 4.84
N SER A 10 34.32 62.82 4.06
CA SER A 10 34.69 63.47 2.81
C SER A 10 35.95 64.29 2.78
N ILE A 11 36.66 64.40 1.66
CA ILE A 11 37.36 65.60 1.26
C ILE A 11 37.28 65.77 -0.26
N ASP A 12 36.65 66.84 -0.68
CA ASP A 12 36.73 67.50 -1.99
C ASP A 12 38.08 68.09 -2.27
N ILE A 13 38.57 68.12 -3.47
CA ILE A 13 39.32 69.26 -4.08
C ILE A 13 39.24 69.13 -5.62
N ALA A 14 38.64 70.12 -6.26
CA ALA A 14 38.85 70.52 -7.64
C ALA A 14 39.55 71.91 -7.61
N PRO A 15 39.87 72.58 -8.70
CA PRO A 15 40.32 72.24 -10.03
C PRO A 15 41.60 73.01 -10.44
N ARG A 16 42.16 72.73 -11.56
CA ARG A 16 42.94 73.75 -12.29
C ARG A 16 42.86 73.53 -13.80
N TYR A 17 42.46 74.59 -14.45
CA TYR A 17 42.46 74.90 -15.88
C TYR A 17 43.84 75.25 -16.35
N ASP A 18 44.29 74.75 -17.51
CA ASP A 18 45.15 75.57 -18.37
C ASP A 18 44.86 75.13 -19.84
N GLY A 19 44.70 76.14 -20.66
CA GLY A 19 44.38 76.05 -22.02
C GLY A 19 45.60 76.17 -22.93
N SER A 20 45.53 75.53 -24.04
CA SER A 20 46.04 76.11 -25.31
C SER A 20 45.85 75.18 -26.49
N GLN A 21 45.25 75.73 -27.49
CA GLN A 21 45.54 75.67 -28.93
C GLN A 21 44.90 74.57 -29.77
N TYR A 22 44.20 75.08 -30.72
CA TYR A 22 43.49 74.46 -31.84
C TYR A 22 44.43 73.78 -32.86
N GLU A 23 44.03 72.60 -33.32
CA GLU A 23 44.24 72.25 -34.70
C GLU A 23 43.02 71.51 -35.29
N LEU A 24 42.47 72.08 -36.35
CA LEU A 24 41.43 71.48 -37.18
C LEU A 24 42.06 70.39 -38.03
N SER A 25 41.68 69.16 -37.85
CA SER A 25 41.79 68.15 -38.88
C SER A 25 40.44 67.54 -39.21
N SER A 26 40.01 67.77 -40.39
CA SER A 26 38.81 67.14 -41.01
C SER A 26 39.05 65.65 -41.17
N ASP A 27 38.44 64.86 -40.31
CA ASP A 27 38.34 63.43 -40.57
C ASP A 27 36.93 63.05 -40.98
N TYR A 28 36.86 62.53 -42.13
CA TYR A 28 35.72 62.00 -42.82
C TYR A 28 34.98 60.96 -42.04
N ASP A 29 33.70 61.19 -41.72
CA ASP A 29 32.78 60.25 -41.17
C ASP A 29 32.62 59.03 -42.11
N ARG A 30 33.29 57.93 -41.79
CA ARG A 30 32.94 56.63 -42.31
C ARG A 30 31.75 56.12 -41.57
N PRO A 31 30.65 55.77 -42.21
CA PRO A 31 29.54 55.09 -41.53
C PRO A 31 30.06 53.76 -41.00
N THR A 32 30.08 53.62 -39.69
CA THR A 32 30.30 52.31 -39.04
C THR A 32 29.18 51.35 -39.45
N ALA A 33 29.51 50.45 -40.37
CA ALA A 33 28.62 49.37 -40.74
C ALA A 33 28.28 48.61 -39.43
N SER A 34 27.04 48.71 -38.98
CA SER A 34 26.51 47.91 -37.88
C SER A 34 26.75 46.41 -38.19
N ARG A 35 27.57 45.76 -37.37
CA ARG A 35 27.77 44.32 -37.54
C ARG A 35 26.38 43.65 -37.47
N PRO A 36 25.98 42.85 -38.44
CA PRO A 36 24.67 42.21 -38.40
C PRO A 36 24.59 41.37 -37.14
N SER A 37 23.49 41.54 -36.41
CA SER A 37 23.20 40.76 -35.24
C SER A 37 23.35 39.27 -35.56
N CYS A 38 24.19 38.55 -34.80
CA CYS A 38 24.47 37.10 -34.99
C CYS A 38 23.25 36.19 -34.81
N TRP A 39 22.09 36.77 -34.49
CA TRP A 39 20.79 36.08 -34.33
C TRP A 39 20.01 35.89 -35.64
N SER A 40 20.50 36.43 -36.78
CA SER A 40 19.84 36.18 -38.05
C SER A 40 20.25 34.82 -38.64
N PRO A 41 19.30 33.95 -39.03
CA PRO A 41 19.59 32.62 -39.61
C PRO A 41 20.50 32.65 -40.82
N ARG A 42 20.57 33.81 -41.51
CA ARG A 42 21.44 34.03 -42.69
C ARG A 42 22.93 34.12 -42.35
N CYS A 43 23.29 34.32 -41.05
CA CYS A 43 24.68 34.46 -40.62
C CYS A 43 25.23 33.16 -39.99
N TRP A 44 24.42 32.11 -39.94
CA TRP A 44 24.79 30.86 -39.28
C TRP A 44 25.79 30.05 -40.12
N SER A 45 26.92 29.69 -39.51
CA SER A 45 27.90 28.78 -40.10
C SER A 45 27.32 27.36 -40.15
N ARG A 46 27.86 26.50 -41.01
CA ARG A 46 27.47 25.08 -41.09
C ARG A 46 27.53 24.38 -39.70
N ARG A 47 28.49 24.77 -38.86
CA ARG A 47 28.61 24.20 -37.47
C ARG A 47 27.45 24.65 -36.57
N MET A 48 27.00 25.90 -36.70
CA MET A 48 25.83 26.40 -35.93
C MET A 48 24.54 25.71 -36.39
N TRP A 49 24.34 25.48 -37.67
CA TRP A 49 23.19 24.72 -38.16
C TRP A 49 23.21 23.28 -37.70
N ILE A 50 24.39 22.61 -37.69
CA ILE A 50 24.52 21.25 -37.13
C ILE A 50 24.18 21.24 -35.66
N GLY A 51 24.70 22.19 -34.85
CA GLY A 51 24.37 22.29 -33.42
C GLY A 51 22.89 22.56 -33.18
N PHE A 52 22.28 23.47 -33.94
CA PHE A 52 20.83 23.75 -33.82
C PHE A 52 19.98 22.51 -34.19
N SER A 53 20.30 21.84 -35.31
CA SER A 53 19.59 20.63 -35.72
C SER A 53 19.74 19.51 -34.70
N ALA A 54 20.94 19.32 -34.12
CA ALA A 54 21.16 18.35 -33.06
C ALA A 54 20.32 18.69 -31.80
N GLY A 55 20.27 19.98 -31.43
CA GLY A 55 19.42 20.44 -30.32
C GLY A 55 17.93 20.16 -30.55
N VAL A 56 17.44 20.47 -31.77
CA VAL A 56 16.03 20.17 -32.12
C VAL A 56 15.74 18.67 -32.09
N ILE A 57 16.65 17.84 -32.60
CA ILE A 57 16.49 16.37 -32.56
C ILE A 57 16.42 15.87 -31.11
N ILE A 58 17.30 16.37 -30.24
CA ILE A 58 17.27 15.98 -28.81
C ILE A 58 15.94 16.39 -28.17
N ILE A 59 15.43 17.59 -28.42
CA ILE A 59 14.14 18.04 -27.92
C ILE A 59 13.01 17.14 -28.43
N ILE A 60 13.01 16.78 -29.70
CA ILE A 60 12.00 15.87 -30.27
C ILE A 60 12.07 14.50 -29.59
N ILE A 61 13.27 13.95 -29.37
CA ILE A 61 13.46 12.67 -28.68
C ILE A 61 12.89 12.75 -27.26
N ILE A 62 13.18 13.84 -26.54
CA ILE A 62 12.64 14.04 -25.17
C ILE A 62 11.11 14.12 -25.20
N ILE A 63 10.53 14.90 -26.12
CA ILE A 63 9.06 15.04 -26.24
C ILE A 63 8.43 13.68 -26.54
N VAL A 64 9.00 12.91 -27.49
CA VAL A 64 8.49 11.58 -27.83
C VAL A 64 8.61 10.63 -26.66
N ALA A 65 9.76 10.62 -25.97
CA ALA A 65 9.95 9.77 -24.79
C ALA A 65 8.94 10.10 -23.67
N VAL A 66 8.74 11.39 -23.39
CA VAL A 66 7.74 11.85 -22.41
C VAL A 66 6.33 11.46 -22.86
N ALA A 67 5.97 11.70 -24.12
CA ALA A 67 4.64 11.36 -24.64
C ALA A 67 4.37 9.85 -24.60
N VAL A 68 5.35 9.02 -24.93
CA VAL A 68 5.25 7.55 -24.84
C VAL A 68 5.09 7.12 -23.37
N THR A 69 5.87 7.68 -22.46
CA THR A 69 5.78 7.36 -21.02
C THR A 69 4.42 7.74 -20.46
N VAL A 70 3.94 8.96 -20.73
CA VAL A 70 2.61 9.41 -20.28
C VAL A 70 1.49 8.55 -20.87
N ASN A 71 1.59 8.20 -22.14
CA ASN A 71 0.59 7.33 -22.79
C ASN A 71 0.57 5.93 -22.17
N ARG A 72 1.74 5.35 -21.87
CA ARG A 72 1.84 4.05 -21.18
C ARG A 72 1.23 4.10 -19.77
N ARG A 73 1.56 5.12 -18.97
CA ARG A 73 1.01 5.30 -17.61
C ARG A 73 -0.51 5.52 -17.62
N ASN A 74 -1.05 6.11 -18.68
CA ASN A 74 -2.48 6.33 -18.85
C ASN A 74 -3.22 5.14 -19.46
N ALA A 75 -2.52 4.13 -19.98
CA ALA A 75 -3.13 2.90 -20.46
C ALA A 75 -3.80 2.18 -19.27
N TYR A 76 -5.06 1.82 -19.43
CA TYR A 76 -5.81 1.07 -18.43
C TYR A 76 -6.10 -0.32 -18.98
N PRO A 77 -5.84 -1.39 -18.21
CA PRO A 77 -6.05 -2.75 -18.68
C PRO A 77 -7.51 -3.02 -19.02
N ASP A 78 -7.73 -4.02 -19.87
CA ASP A 78 -9.06 -4.52 -20.18
C ASP A 78 -9.56 -5.46 -19.06
N TYR A 79 -10.61 -5.03 -18.39
CA TYR A 79 -11.34 -5.81 -17.40
C TYR A 79 -12.69 -6.29 -17.96
N SER A 80 -12.71 -6.77 -19.19
CA SER A 80 -13.89 -7.42 -19.77
C SER A 80 -14.45 -8.48 -18.80
N PRO A 81 -15.78 -8.60 -18.66
CA PRO A 81 -16.40 -9.53 -17.74
C PRO A 81 -15.92 -10.96 -17.97
N LEU A 82 -15.66 -11.68 -16.88
CA LEU A 82 -15.39 -13.10 -16.86
C LEU A 82 -16.57 -13.82 -16.22
N ASN A 83 -16.85 -15.02 -16.68
CA ASN A 83 -17.78 -15.92 -15.99
C ASN A 83 -17.00 -16.67 -14.91
N TYR A 84 -17.55 -16.71 -13.71
CA TYR A 84 -16.92 -17.35 -12.56
C TYR A 84 -17.74 -18.53 -12.07
N SER A 85 -17.08 -19.66 -11.78
CA SER A 85 -17.67 -20.84 -11.15
C SER A 85 -17.07 -21.10 -9.78
N LEU A 86 -17.88 -21.47 -8.79
CA LEU A 86 -17.45 -21.79 -7.44
C LEU A 86 -16.55 -23.03 -7.46
N GLN A 87 -15.37 -22.90 -6.86
CA GLN A 87 -14.38 -24.00 -6.74
C GLN A 87 -14.23 -24.47 -5.31
N ASP A 88 -14.12 -23.53 -4.36
CA ASP A 88 -13.85 -23.84 -2.97
C ASP A 88 -14.76 -23.05 -2.03
N THR A 89 -15.15 -23.71 -0.96
CA THR A 89 -15.92 -23.10 0.15
C THR A 89 -15.25 -23.44 1.47
N TYR A 90 -14.96 -22.44 2.25
CA TYR A 90 -14.48 -22.51 3.63
C TYR A 90 -15.62 -22.02 4.52
N ALA A 91 -16.35 -22.93 5.16
CA ALA A 91 -17.53 -22.58 5.95
C ALA A 91 -17.90 -23.66 6.96
N GLY A 92 -18.78 -23.31 7.87
CA GLY A 92 -19.36 -24.22 8.82
C GLY A 92 -18.34 -24.88 9.74
N ASN A 93 -18.70 -26.00 10.32
CA ASN A 93 -17.90 -26.72 11.31
C ASN A 93 -16.55 -27.22 10.80
N THR A 94 -16.36 -27.31 9.47
CA THR A 94 -15.11 -27.77 8.83
C THR A 94 -14.22 -26.61 8.36
N PHE A 95 -14.54 -25.37 8.69
CA PHE A 95 -13.78 -24.20 8.25
C PHE A 95 -12.27 -24.37 8.54
N PHE A 96 -11.91 -24.69 9.76
CA PHE A 96 -10.51 -24.81 10.19
C PHE A 96 -9.79 -26.04 9.66
N ASP A 97 -10.50 -27.07 9.23
CA ASP A 97 -9.91 -28.30 8.66
C ASP A 97 -9.18 -28.05 7.34
N GLN A 98 -9.47 -26.93 6.70
CA GLN A 98 -8.89 -26.55 5.41
C GLN A 98 -7.61 -25.72 5.54
N PHE A 99 -7.16 -25.47 6.78
CA PHE A 99 -5.97 -24.69 7.06
C PHE A 99 -4.88 -25.50 7.75
N ASN A 100 -3.63 -25.12 7.50
CA ASN A 100 -2.47 -25.47 8.30
C ASN A 100 -2.29 -24.38 9.37
N TYR A 101 -1.93 -24.78 10.58
CA TYR A 101 -1.60 -23.86 11.65
C TYR A 101 -0.08 -23.66 11.66
N ARG A 102 0.37 -22.46 11.38
CA ARG A 102 1.78 -22.07 11.55
C ARG A 102 2.08 -21.98 13.03
N THR A 103 3.29 -22.35 13.41
CA THR A 103 3.72 -22.36 14.81
C THR A 103 5.06 -21.66 14.96
N GLY A 104 5.32 -21.11 16.13
CA GLY A 104 6.60 -20.49 16.46
C GLY A 104 6.53 -18.96 16.49
N TYR A 105 7.71 -18.36 16.30
CA TYR A 105 7.84 -16.90 16.32
C TYR A 105 7.37 -16.28 15.01
N ASP A 106 6.90 -15.04 15.13
CA ASP A 106 6.49 -14.26 13.98
C ASP A 106 7.71 -13.63 13.27
N PRO A 107 7.78 -13.69 11.91
CA PRO A 107 8.89 -13.11 11.17
C PRO A 107 8.89 -11.57 11.14
N ALA A 108 7.75 -10.92 11.43
CA ALA A 108 7.60 -9.46 11.47
C ALA A 108 7.86 -8.84 12.85
N GLN A 109 8.64 -9.53 13.71
CA GLN A 109 9.03 -9.08 15.06
C GLN A 109 7.85 -8.97 16.04
N GLY A 110 6.78 -9.69 15.79
CA GLY A 110 5.63 -9.76 16.68
C GLY A 110 5.96 -10.38 18.05
N PHE A 111 5.33 -9.84 19.09
CA PHE A 111 5.41 -10.37 20.46
C PHE A 111 4.31 -11.39 20.68
N VAL A 112 4.33 -12.45 19.90
CA VAL A 112 3.31 -13.48 19.75
C VAL A 112 3.92 -14.88 19.70
N HIS A 113 3.18 -15.88 20.20
CA HIS A 113 3.45 -17.29 19.96
C HIS A 113 2.26 -17.89 19.20
N TYR A 114 2.46 -18.21 17.93
CA TYR A 114 1.48 -18.95 17.15
C TYR A 114 1.46 -20.41 17.57
N VAL A 115 0.27 -20.89 17.93
CA VAL A 115 0.08 -22.23 18.50
C VAL A 115 -0.49 -23.23 17.50
N PRO A 116 -0.17 -24.53 17.63
CA PRO A 116 -0.74 -25.58 16.80
C PRO A 116 -2.24 -25.79 17.06
N GLN A 117 -2.95 -26.41 16.12
CA GLN A 117 -4.38 -26.64 16.17
C GLN A 117 -4.87 -27.25 17.50
N PRO A 118 -4.26 -28.31 18.07
CA PRO A 118 -4.73 -28.88 19.34
C PRO A 118 -4.69 -27.88 20.49
N GLN A 119 -3.64 -27.06 20.56
CA GLN A 119 -3.52 -26.03 21.61
C GLN A 119 -4.49 -24.87 21.35
N ALA A 120 -4.67 -24.46 20.11
CA ALA A 120 -5.66 -23.42 19.75
C ALA A 120 -7.08 -23.85 20.15
N GLN A 121 -7.44 -25.09 19.93
CA GLN A 121 -8.74 -25.67 20.36
C GLN A 121 -8.85 -25.76 21.87
N GLN A 122 -7.82 -26.25 22.56
CA GLN A 122 -7.78 -26.36 24.02
C GLN A 122 -7.96 -24.99 24.71
N LEU A 123 -7.33 -23.94 24.15
CA LEU A 123 -7.41 -22.58 24.68
C LEU A 123 -8.61 -21.79 24.10
N ASN A 124 -9.46 -22.45 23.31
CA ASN A 124 -10.60 -21.83 22.62
C ASN A 124 -10.22 -20.63 21.76
N LEU A 125 -9.03 -20.68 21.11
CA LEU A 125 -8.57 -19.65 20.19
C LEU A 125 -9.14 -19.84 18.78
N THR A 126 -9.54 -21.07 18.43
CA THR A 126 -10.27 -21.36 17.18
C THR A 126 -11.45 -22.28 17.47
N TYR A 127 -12.61 -21.89 16.98
CA TYR A 127 -13.82 -22.69 17.01
C TYR A 127 -14.77 -22.30 15.87
N ALA A 128 -15.58 -23.25 15.42
CA ALA A 128 -16.54 -23.01 14.36
C ALA A 128 -17.92 -23.56 14.74
N THR A 129 -18.93 -22.97 14.13
CA THR A 129 -20.32 -23.40 14.12
C THR A 129 -20.81 -23.54 12.68
N GLU A 130 -22.06 -23.92 12.46
CA GLU A 130 -22.63 -23.95 11.11
C GLU A 130 -22.53 -22.61 10.38
N ASN A 131 -22.57 -21.49 11.12
CA ASN A 131 -22.72 -20.15 10.55
C ASN A 131 -21.53 -19.22 10.80
N SER A 132 -20.54 -19.62 11.58
CA SER A 132 -19.38 -18.78 11.85
C SER A 132 -18.14 -19.57 12.25
N ALA A 133 -16.98 -18.99 11.93
CA ALA A 133 -15.67 -19.43 12.37
C ALA A 133 -14.97 -18.29 13.10
N VAL A 134 -14.46 -18.55 14.30
CA VAL A 134 -13.80 -17.56 15.14
C VAL A 134 -12.34 -17.93 15.36
N LEU A 135 -11.44 -16.96 15.15
CA LEU A 135 -10.02 -17.01 15.45
C LEU A 135 -9.68 -15.83 16.36
N ARG A 136 -9.02 -16.07 17.49
CA ARG A 136 -8.79 -15.02 18.49
C ARG A 136 -7.43 -15.09 19.17
N VAL A 137 -7.05 -14.00 19.80
CA VAL A 137 -5.93 -13.90 20.73
C VAL A 137 -6.33 -14.51 22.07
N ASP A 138 -5.38 -15.13 22.76
CA ASP A 138 -5.59 -15.67 24.11
C ASP A 138 -5.88 -14.56 25.12
N THR A 139 -6.86 -14.81 25.98
CA THR A 139 -7.23 -13.93 27.10
C THR A 139 -7.15 -14.64 28.45
N SER A 140 -6.71 -15.90 28.50
CA SER A 140 -6.67 -16.72 29.72
C SER A 140 -5.31 -16.64 30.42
N VAL A 141 -4.22 -16.37 29.69
CA VAL A 141 -2.86 -16.29 30.23
C VAL A 141 -2.60 -14.90 30.78
N GLY A 142 -2.46 -14.78 32.06
CA GLY A 142 -2.13 -13.56 32.80
C GLY A 142 -0.71 -13.58 33.37
N PRO A 143 -0.28 -12.53 34.07
CA PRO A 143 1.06 -12.42 34.66
C PRO A 143 1.38 -13.43 35.74
N SER A 144 0.36 -14.07 36.33
CA SER A 144 0.52 -15.13 37.33
C SER A 144 0.37 -16.54 36.75
N SER A 145 0.22 -16.69 35.44
CA SER A 145 0.11 -17.98 34.76
C SER A 145 1.46 -18.66 34.63
N ASN A 146 1.48 -19.99 34.41
CA ASN A 146 2.66 -20.75 34.12
C ASN A 146 2.37 -21.73 32.95
N PRO A 147 2.92 -21.53 31.76
CA PRO A 147 3.70 -20.36 31.36
C PRO A 147 2.88 -19.06 31.36
N ASP A 148 3.56 -17.94 31.59
CA ASP A 148 3.02 -16.60 31.42
C ASP A 148 3.20 -16.10 29.98
N ALA A 149 2.80 -14.86 29.69
CA ALA A 149 2.98 -14.25 28.38
C ALA A 149 4.24 -13.35 28.28
N SER A 150 5.25 -13.56 29.15
CA SER A 150 6.46 -12.71 29.20
C SER A 150 7.36 -12.80 27.96
N THR A 151 7.17 -13.82 27.12
CA THR A 151 7.89 -14.02 25.85
C THR A 151 6.99 -13.88 24.62
N GLY A 152 5.73 -13.47 24.82
CA GLY A 152 4.70 -13.32 23.79
C GLY A 152 3.39 -14.02 24.18
N ARG A 153 2.28 -13.49 23.70
CA ARG A 153 0.94 -14.03 23.95
C ARG A 153 0.56 -15.06 22.89
N PHE A 154 -0.22 -16.06 23.26
CA PHE A 154 -0.72 -17.04 22.31
C PHE A 154 -1.72 -16.42 21.34
N SER A 155 -1.54 -16.74 20.08
CA SER A 155 -2.42 -16.37 18.96
C SER A 155 -2.39 -17.47 17.90
N VAL A 156 -3.06 -17.24 16.78
CA VAL A 156 -3.15 -18.20 15.70
C VAL A 156 -2.79 -17.54 14.37
N ARG A 157 -2.03 -18.27 13.55
CA ARG A 157 -1.81 -17.98 12.12
C ARG A 157 -2.20 -19.21 11.32
N LEU A 158 -3.14 -19.02 10.42
CA LEU A 158 -3.68 -20.03 9.52
C LEU A 158 -3.16 -19.79 8.10
N GLU A 159 -2.83 -20.86 7.38
CA GLU A 159 -2.51 -20.83 5.95
C GLU A 159 -3.33 -21.91 5.25
N SER A 160 -4.13 -21.55 4.24
CA SER A 160 -4.94 -22.55 3.53
C SER A 160 -4.07 -23.67 2.95
N LYS A 161 -4.57 -24.91 3.03
CA LYS A 161 -3.91 -26.08 2.43
C LYS A 161 -3.86 -26.00 0.92
N LYS A 162 -4.84 -25.33 0.32
CA LYS A 162 -4.95 -25.10 -1.10
C LYS A 162 -4.29 -23.77 -1.46
N THR A 163 -3.64 -23.71 -2.62
CA THR A 163 -2.98 -22.53 -3.16
C THR A 163 -3.62 -22.10 -4.48
N TYR A 164 -3.48 -20.82 -4.82
CA TYR A 164 -4.12 -20.18 -5.95
C TYR A 164 -3.14 -19.33 -6.76
N ASN A 165 -3.40 -19.19 -8.06
CA ASN A 165 -2.67 -18.33 -8.99
C ASN A 165 -3.60 -17.29 -9.66
N GLY A 166 -4.69 -16.95 -9.00
CA GLY A 166 -5.73 -16.05 -9.47
C GLY A 166 -7.12 -16.56 -9.14
N GLY A 167 -8.13 -15.78 -9.49
CA GLY A 167 -9.53 -16.09 -9.26
C GLY A 167 -10.29 -14.92 -8.64
N LEU A 168 -11.50 -15.22 -8.22
CA LEU A 168 -12.33 -14.28 -7.46
C LEU A 168 -12.56 -14.87 -6.06
N PHE A 169 -12.13 -14.12 -5.06
CA PHE A 169 -12.24 -14.50 -3.64
C PHE A 169 -13.31 -13.61 -2.99
N ILE A 170 -14.19 -14.21 -2.22
CA ILE A 170 -15.25 -13.49 -1.48
C ILE A 170 -15.17 -13.92 -0.03
N PHE A 171 -14.93 -12.97 0.87
CA PHE A 171 -14.78 -13.16 2.30
C PHE A 171 -15.93 -12.49 3.04
N ASP A 172 -16.75 -13.28 3.72
CA ASP A 172 -17.78 -12.76 4.63
C ASP A 172 -17.18 -12.55 6.02
N VAL A 173 -16.91 -11.28 6.37
CA VAL A 173 -16.29 -10.87 7.62
C VAL A 173 -17.34 -10.24 8.53
N LYS A 174 -17.62 -10.88 9.66
CA LYS A 174 -18.61 -10.43 10.64
C LYS A 174 -18.01 -9.56 11.72
N HIS A 175 -16.77 -9.86 12.13
CA HIS A 175 -16.03 -9.12 13.14
C HIS A 175 -14.55 -9.05 12.80
N THR A 176 -13.95 -7.90 13.03
CA THR A 176 -12.52 -7.65 12.82
C THR A 176 -11.81 -7.45 14.16
N PRO A 177 -10.59 -7.97 14.35
CA PRO A 177 -9.87 -7.77 15.61
C PRO A 177 -9.48 -6.32 15.83
N PHE A 178 -9.69 -5.81 17.04
CA PHE A 178 -9.16 -4.50 17.44
C PHE A 178 -8.79 -4.52 18.94
N ALA A 179 -7.58 -4.11 19.23
CA ALA A 179 -7.05 -3.90 20.57
C ALA A 179 -5.71 -3.18 20.45
N CYS A 180 -5.32 -2.40 21.46
CA CYS A 180 -3.96 -1.86 21.49
C CYS A 180 -2.94 -3.00 21.41
N GLY A 181 -2.01 -2.88 20.46
CA GLY A 181 -0.99 -3.90 20.20
C GLY A 181 -1.40 -4.99 19.22
N ALA A 182 -2.66 -5.08 18.80
CA ALA A 182 -3.06 -6.06 17.78
C ALA A 182 -2.65 -5.61 16.37
N TRP A 183 -2.25 -6.59 15.55
CA TRP A 183 -1.99 -6.47 14.14
C TRP A 183 -2.65 -7.64 13.40
N PRO A 184 -3.95 -7.54 13.15
CA PRO A 184 -4.70 -8.53 12.40
C PRO A 184 -4.51 -8.36 10.89
N ALA A 185 -4.44 -9.50 10.17
CA ALA A 185 -4.44 -9.54 8.72
C ALA A 185 -5.23 -10.73 8.15
N LEU A 186 -5.96 -10.46 7.07
CA LEU A 186 -6.50 -11.42 6.12
C LEU A 186 -5.85 -11.13 4.77
N TRP A 187 -5.05 -12.04 4.25
CA TRP A 187 -4.13 -11.80 3.17
C TRP A 187 -3.84 -13.05 2.35
N LEU A 188 -3.11 -12.92 1.25
CA LEU A 188 -2.72 -14.04 0.39
C LEU A 188 -1.22 -13.97 0.12
N THR A 189 -0.51 -15.07 0.30
CA THR A 189 0.92 -15.18 -0.03
C THR A 189 1.37 -16.63 -0.18
N ASP A 190 2.53 -16.83 -0.78
CA ASP A 190 3.36 -18.03 -0.65
C ASP A 190 4.44 -17.78 0.40
N SER A 191 4.17 -18.11 1.66
CA SER A 191 5.08 -17.87 2.78
C SER A 191 6.47 -18.49 2.62
N SER A 192 6.61 -19.51 1.77
CA SER A 192 7.89 -20.19 1.52
C SER A 192 8.77 -19.46 0.51
N ASN A 193 8.16 -18.63 -0.35
CA ASN A 193 8.82 -17.91 -1.43
C ASN A 193 8.58 -16.39 -1.35
N TRP A 194 8.27 -15.88 -0.19
CA TRP A 194 8.16 -14.43 0.04
C TRP A 194 9.56 -13.78 -0.01
N PRO A 195 9.73 -12.61 -0.67
CA PRO A 195 8.74 -11.82 -1.39
C PRO A 195 8.62 -12.13 -2.90
N ASP A 196 9.32 -13.15 -3.41
CA ASP A 196 9.42 -13.45 -4.84
C ASP A 196 8.07 -13.86 -5.47
N HIS A 197 7.19 -14.45 -4.67
CA HIS A 197 5.84 -14.82 -5.08
C HIS A 197 4.78 -13.79 -4.65
N GLY A 198 5.19 -12.66 -4.09
CA GLY A 198 4.31 -11.54 -3.73
C GLY A 198 3.41 -11.79 -2.52
N GLU A 199 2.67 -10.74 -2.19
CA GLU A 199 1.69 -10.69 -1.10
C GLU A 199 0.54 -9.77 -1.47
N ILE A 200 -0.67 -10.14 -1.10
CA ILE A 200 -1.91 -9.40 -1.35
C ILE A 200 -2.65 -9.25 -0.02
N ASP A 201 -2.57 -8.08 0.61
CA ASP A 201 -3.29 -7.79 1.83
C ASP A 201 -4.71 -7.34 1.51
N VAL A 202 -5.67 -8.06 2.00
CA VAL A 202 -7.10 -7.85 1.72
C VAL A 202 -7.74 -7.04 2.83
N MET A 203 -7.45 -7.40 4.08
CA MET A 203 -7.86 -6.64 5.26
C MET A 203 -6.71 -6.61 6.25
N GLU A 204 -6.18 -5.42 6.51
CA GLU A 204 -5.12 -5.20 7.48
C GLU A 204 -5.36 -3.91 8.26
N SER A 205 -5.11 -3.93 9.55
CA SER A 205 -5.10 -2.74 10.40
C SER A 205 -4.23 -2.98 11.64
N VAL A 206 -4.04 -1.95 12.45
CA VAL A 206 -3.28 -2.05 13.69
C VAL A 206 -3.99 -1.37 14.85
N ASN A 207 -3.70 -1.83 16.05
CA ASN A 207 -4.23 -1.29 17.29
C ASN A 207 -5.77 -1.31 17.32
N GLN A 208 -6.40 -0.17 17.53
CA GLN A 208 -7.87 -0.05 17.62
C GLN A 208 -8.58 -0.08 16.26
N GLY A 209 -7.84 -0.24 15.15
CA GLY A 209 -8.42 -0.23 13.80
C GLY A 209 -8.95 1.13 13.35
N ASN A 210 -8.63 2.22 14.05
CA ASN A 210 -9.20 3.55 13.80
C ASN A 210 -8.75 4.18 12.49
N ALA A 211 -7.69 3.67 11.87
CA ALA A 211 -7.25 4.10 10.55
C ALA A 211 -8.13 3.54 9.41
N GLY A 212 -8.95 2.53 9.72
CA GLY A 212 -9.71 1.76 8.74
C GLY A 212 -8.90 0.61 8.16
N ASN A 213 -9.42 0.04 7.09
CA ASN A 213 -8.79 -1.05 6.35
C ASN A 213 -7.67 -0.53 5.43
N ALA A 214 -6.56 -1.27 5.35
CA ALA A 214 -5.53 -1.12 4.35
C ALA A 214 -5.55 -2.35 3.41
N MET A 215 -5.48 -2.07 2.11
CA MET A 215 -5.35 -3.05 1.03
C MET A 215 -4.01 -2.80 0.34
N THR A 216 -3.08 -3.76 0.39
CA THR A 216 -1.69 -3.51 0.00
C THR A 216 -1.17 -4.67 -0.86
N LEU A 217 -0.24 -4.36 -1.76
CA LEU A 217 0.56 -5.37 -2.45
C LEU A 217 2.02 -5.21 -2.07
N HIS A 218 2.70 -6.33 -1.81
CA HIS A 218 4.15 -6.39 -1.63
C HIS A 218 4.76 -7.34 -2.66
N THR A 219 5.85 -6.91 -3.29
CA THR A 219 6.55 -7.67 -4.33
C THR A 219 8.06 -7.47 -4.22
N THR A 220 8.81 -8.12 -5.09
CA THR A 220 10.13 -7.66 -5.52
C THR A 220 10.02 -6.47 -6.47
N GLY A 221 11.12 -5.88 -6.89
CA GLY A 221 11.14 -4.71 -7.77
C GLY A 221 10.40 -4.92 -9.10
N SER A 222 10.18 -3.84 -9.84
CA SER A 222 9.49 -3.79 -11.13
C SER A 222 7.95 -3.93 -11.06
N CYS A 223 7.35 -3.58 -9.94
CA CYS A 223 5.91 -3.46 -9.78
C CYS A 223 5.58 -2.10 -9.14
N SER A 224 4.88 -1.23 -9.85
CA SER A 224 4.54 0.11 -9.38
C SER A 224 3.13 0.52 -9.82
N MET A 225 2.43 1.18 -8.92
CA MET A 225 1.07 1.72 -9.10
C MET A 225 1.04 3.22 -9.41
N ASP A 226 2.18 3.83 -9.81
CA ASP A 226 2.23 5.18 -10.42
C ASP A 226 1.67 5.13 -11.86
N VAL A 227 0.40 4.77 -11.95
CA VAL A 227 -0.38 4.54 -13.18
C VAL A 227 -1.82 5.00 -12.98
N LYS A 228 -2.58 5.03 -14.07
CA LYS A 228 -4.03 5.32 -13.97
C LYS A 228 -4.75 4.20 -13.24
N ARG A 229 -5.36 4.54 -12.11
CA ARG A 229 -6.18 3.64 -11.27
C ARG A 229 -7.63 4.11 -11.25
N LYS A 230 -8.56 3.17 -11.07
CA LYS A 230 -10.01 3.46 -10.92
C LYS A 230 -10.48 2.87 -9.59
N GLN A 231 -10.38 3.66 -8.53
CA GLN A 231 -10.68 3.24 -7.17
C GLN A 231 -11.39 4.32 -6.35
N THR A 232 -12.07 3.91 -5.29
CA THR A 232 -12.70 4.81 -4.33
C THR A 232 -11.81 5.12 -3.14
N GLY A 233 -10.93 4.19 -2.76
CA GLY A 233 -9.98 4.36 -1.67
C GLY A 233 -8.82 5.32 -2.03
N THR A 234 -8.06 5.70 -1.03
CA THR A 234 -6.96 6.66 -1.13
C THR A 234 -5.63 5.93 -1.27
N SER A 235 -4.88 6.18 -2.35
CA SER A 235 -3.50 5.67 -2.50
C SER A 235 -2.60 6.24 -1.42
N VAL A 236 -1.79 5.37 -0.81
CA VAL A 236 -0.81 5.74 0.24
C VAL A 236 0.61 5.69 -0.31
N GLN A 237 0.94 4.63 -1.03
CA GLN A 237 2.22 4.40 -1.69
C GLN A 237 1.98 3.78 -3.05
N ASP A 238 2.90 4.01 -4.00
CA ASP A 238 2.78 3.50 -5.36
C ASP A 238 3.85 2.45 -5.71
N ASP A 239 4.92 2.33 -4.93
CA ASP A 239 5.97 1.33 -5.14
C ASP A 239 5.66 0.07 -4.32
N CYS A 240 5.47 -1.07 -5.01
CA CYS A 240 5.14 -2.34 -4.36
C CYS A 240 6.39 -3.11 -3.89
N ASP A 241 7.60 -2.65 -4.21
CA ASP A 241 8.84 -3.32 -3.82
C ASP A 241 9.02 -3.30 -2.29
N HIS A 242 9.05 -4.49 -1.69
CA HIS A 242 9.24 -4.68 -0.25
C HIS A 242 10.55 -4.07 0.29
N SER A 243 11.58 -3.97 -0.57
CA SER A 243 12.90 -3.49 -0.18
C SER A 243 12.99 -1.97 0.00
N VAL A 244 11.97 -1.22 -0.46
CA VAL A 244 11.90 0.24 -0.35
C VAL A 244 10.87 0.68 0.68
N ASN A 245 10.96 1.93 1.12
CA ASN A 245 9.98 2.55 2.03
C ASN A 245 9.67 1.72 3.30
N LYS A 246 10.64 0.91 3.78
CA LYS A 246 10.49 0.04 4.96
C LYS A 246 9.36 -0.98 4.79
N ASN A 247 9.30 -1.62 3.65
CA ASN A 247 8.25 -2.59 3.31
C ASN A 247 6.83 -2.00 3.38
N ALA A 248 6.64 -0.74 2.97
CA ALA A 248 5.31 -0.13 2.98
C ALA A 248 4.38 -0.69 1.90
N GLY A 249 4.94 -1.31 0.86
CA GLY A 249 4.17 -1.79 -0.29
C GLY A 249 3.45 -0.69 -1.06
N CYS A 250 2.66 -1.04 -2.04
CA CYS A 250 1.77 -0.12 -2.73
C CYS A 250 0.34 -0.27 -2.17
N GLY A 251 -0.04 0.69 -1.30
CA GLY A 251 -1.23 0.58 -0.46
C GLY A 251 -2.37 1.50 -0.87
N VAL A 252 -3.58 1.07 -0.53
CA VAL A 252 -4.83 1.85 -0.57
C VAL A 252 -5.48 1.77 0.79
N THR A 253 -5.91 2.91 1.34
CA THR A 253 -6.64 2.96 2.60
C THR A 253 -8.07 3.42 2.40
N GLU A 254 -8.93 2.94 3.26
CA GLU A 254 -10.32 3.38 3.39
C GLU A 254 -10.52 4.20 4.67
N GLY A 255 -11.73 4.68 4.88
CA GLY A 255 -12.07 5.44 6.08
C GLY A 255 -12.23 4.56 7.33
N PRO A 256 -12.29 5.20 8.53
CA PRO A 256 -12.30 4.48 9.82
C PRO A 256 -13.50 3.55 10.04
N SER A 257 -14.55 3.63 9.23
CA SER A 257 -15.70 2.72 9.31
C SER A 257 -15.49 1.35 8.70
N THR A 258 -14.32 1.09 8.09
CA THR A 258 -14.02 -0.12 7.33
C THR A 258 -13.26 -1.18 8.12
N PHE A 259 -12.95 -0.90 9.40
CA PHE A 259 -12.30 -1.83 10.33
C PHE A 259 -12.66 -1.51 11.79
N GLY A 260 -12.39 -2.44 12.72
CA GLY A 260 -12.55 -2.28 14.15
C GLY A 260 -13.99 -2.09 14.59
N SER A 261 -14.17 -1.44 15.74
CA SER A 261 -15.49 -1.32 16.40
C SER A 261 -16.57 -0.67 15.54
N SER A 262 -16.19 0.24 14.61
CA SER A 262 -17.15 0.88 13.71
C SER A 262 -17.71 -0.10 12.68
N LEU A 263 -16.85 -0.94 12.09
CA LEU A 263 -17.27 -1.98 11.16
C LEU A 263 -18.15 -3.02 11.85
N ASP A 264 -17.73 -3.47 13.03
CA ASP A 264 -18.45 -4.49 13.80
C ASP A 264 -19.84 -4.01 14.22
N SER A 265 -19.95 -2.75 14.63
CA SER A 265 -21.24 -2.11 14.95
C SER A 265 -22.17 -2.03 13.73
N ALA A 266 -21.63 -2.02 12.52
CA ALA A 266 -22.38 -2.06 11.28
C ALA A 266 -22.73 -3.49 10.81
N GLY A 267 -22.35 -4.53 11.58
CA GLY A 267 -22.59 -5.94 11.28
C GLY A 267 -21.54 -6.57 10.36
N GLY A 268 -20.36 -5.96 10.26
CA GLY A 268 -19.26 -6.45 9.43
C GLY A 268 -19.36 -6.02 7.96
N SER A 269 -18.59 -6.68 7.11
CA SER A 269 -18.52 -6.42 5.66
C SER A 269 -18.38 -7.71 4.87
N VAL A 270 -18.56 -7.61 3.54
CA VAL A 270 -18.10 -8.63 2.60
C VAL A 270 -16.98 -8.02 1.77
N VAL A 271 -15.85 -8.70 1.70
CA VAL A 271 -14.70 -8.26 0.92
C VAL A 271 -14.50 -9.19 -0.26
N ALA A 272 -14.32 -8.62 -1.44
CA ALA A 272 -14.07 -9.37 -2.66
C ALA A 272 -12.74 -8.98 -3.28
N VAL A 273 -11.99 -9.97 -3.78
CA VAL A 273 -10.73 -9.80 -4.49
C VAL A 273 -10.83 -10.47 -5.85
N GLU A 274 -10.77 -9.70 -6.92
CA GLU A 274 -10.58 -10.23 -8.26
C GLU A 274 -9.10 -10.16 -8.62
N TRP A 275 -8.43 -11.29 -8.62
CA TRP A 275 -7.03 -11.42 -9.00
C TRP A 275 -6.92 -12.08 -10.37
N ARG A 276 -6.46 -11.32 -11.35
CA ARG A 276 -6.31 -11.76 -12.76
C ARG A 276 -5.07 -11.11 -13.39
N THR A 277 -4.67 -11.57 -14.55
CA THR A 277 -3.48 -11.03 -15.26
C THR A 277 -3.59 -9.55 -15.61
N ALA A 278 -4.81 -9.03 -15.81
CA ALA A 278 -5.06 -7.61 -16.06
C ALA A 278 -4.82 -6.71 -14.83
N GLY A 279 -4.80 -7.28 -13.62
CA GLY A 279 -4.63 -6.57 -12.37
C GLY A 279 -5.36 -7.23 -11.21
N ILE A 280 -5.25 -6.62 -10.04
CA ILE A 280 -5.93 -7.04 -8.82
C ILE A 280 -6.87 -5.91 -8.40
N ARG A 281 -8.16 -6.23 -8.25
CA ARG A 281 -9.18 -5.28 -7.79
C ARG A 281 -9.83 -5.80 -6.54
N MET A 282 -10.07 -4.92 -5.57
CA MET A 282 -10.71 -5.28 -4.31
C MET A 282 -11.89 -4.38 -4.02
N TRP A 283 -12.95 -4.94 -3.46
CA TRP A 283 -14.15 -4.23 -3.00
C TRP A 283 -14.41 -4.59 -1.55
N GLN A 284 -14.75 -3.61 -0.75
CA GLN A 284 -15.28 -3.83 0.59
C GLN A 284 -16.71 -3.30 0.65
N PHE A 285 -17.68 -4.20 0.75
CA PHE A 285 -19.10 -3.87 0.78
C PHE A 285 -19.58 -3.77 2.22
N ALA A 286 -20.20 -2.66 2.57
CA ALA A 286 -20.94 -2.60 3.82
C ALA A 286 -22.06 -3.66 3.82
N ARG A 287 -22.39 -4.22 4.98
CA ARG A 287 -23.32 -5.35 5.12
C ARG A 287 -24.68 -5.12 4.44
N ASN A 288 -25.17 -3.89 4.45
CA ASN A 288 -26.43 -3.49 3.82
C ASN A 288 -26.33 -3.13 2.33
N ALA A 289 -25.13 -3.21 1.74
CA ALA A 289 -24.85 -2.83 0.36
C ALA A 289 -24.16 -3.94 -0.44
N VAL A 290 -24.17 -5.18 0.06
CA VAL A 290 -23.60 -6.34 -0.62
C VAL A 290 -24.41 -6.61 -1.90
N PRO A 291 -23.75 -6.76 -3.08
CA PRO A 291 -24.43 -7.08 -4.33
C PRO A 291 -25.19 -8.40 -4.25
N GLY A 292 -26.33 -8.48 -4.94
CA GLY A 292 -27.21 -9.65 -4.87
C GLY A 292 -26.58 -10.94 -5.41
N ASP A 293 -25.72 -10.85 -6.40
CA ASP A 293 -24.94 -11.96 -6.95
C ASP A 293 -23.87 -12.47 -5.97
N VAL A 294 -23.27 -11.59 -5.16
CA VAL A 294 -22.39 -11.96 -4.05
C VAL A 294 -23.16 -12.67 -2.96
N THR A 295 -24.33 -12.12 -2.57
CA THR A 295 -25.18 -12.72 -1.51
C THR A 295 -25.72 -14.08 -1.91
N SER A 296 -26.10 -14.27 -3.17
CA SER A 296 -26.61 -15.56 -3.68
C SER A 296 -25.49 -16.59 -3.86
N GLY A 297 -24.25 -16.16 -3.99
CA GLY A 297 -23.10 -17.01 -4.31
C GLY A 297 -23.16 -17.64 -5.70
N GLN A 298 -24.07 -17.19 -6.55
CA GLN A 298 -24.25 -17.71 -7.91
C GLN A 298 -23.70 -16.71 -8.92
N SER A 299 -22.72 -17.17 -9.72
CA SER A 299 -22.15 -16.43 -10.85
C SER A 299 -21.83 -14.95 -10.52
N PRO A 300 -21.01 -14.67 -9.51
CA PRO A 300 -20.67 -13.31 -9.14
C PRO A 300 -19.99 -12.59 -10.32
N ASN A 301 -20.38 -11.34 -10.56
CA ASN A 301 -19.91 -10.55 -11.70
C ASN A 301 -19.33 -9.21 -11.25
N PRO A 302 -18.01 -9.11 -11.05
CA PRO A 302 -17.34 -7.89 -10.62
C PRO A 302 -17.57 -6.66 -11.52
N ALA A 303 -17.95 -6.87 -12.79
CA ALA A 303 -18.25 -5.77 -13.69
C ALA A 303 -19.53 -4.99 -13.29
N GLY A 304 -20.42 -5.62 -12.50
CA GLY A 304 -21.64 -5.01 -11.98
C GLY A 304 -21.49 -4.32 -10.61
N TRP A 305 -20.33 -4.44 -9.95
CA TRP A 305 -20.16 -3.99 -8.55
C TRP A 305 -19.74 -2.52 -8.40
N GLY A 306 -19.60 -1.80 -9.51
CA GLY A 306 -19.12 -0.42 -9.50
C GLY A 306 -17.62 -0.29 -9.39
N VAL A 307 -17.16 0.89 -8.98
CA VAL A 307 -15.74 1.19 -8.83
C VAL A 307 -15.19 0.41 -7.64
N ALA A 308 -14.05 -0.24 -7.84
CA ALA A 308 -13.37 -0.98 -6.77
C ALA A 308 -12.90 -0.04 -5.65
N THR A 309 -12.77 -0.56 -4.44
CA THR A 309 -12.13 0.14 -3.33
C THR A 309 -10.65 0.35 -3.63
N ALA A 310 -9.96 -0.73 -4.03
CA ALA A 310 -8.56 -0.69 -4.48
C ALA A 310 -8.44 -1.30 -5.87
N ASP A 311 -7.62 -0.66 -6.70
CA ASP A 311 -7.37 -1.06 -8.08
C ASP A 311 -5.85 -1.04 -8.33
N PHE A 312 -5.29 -2.21 -8.61
CA PHE A 312 -3.87 -2.44 -8.88
C PHE A 312 -3.72 -2.98 -10.31
N PRO A 313 -3.73 -2.09 -11.33
CA PRO A 313 -3.69 -2.50 -12.73
C PRO A 313 -2.32 -3.01 -13.16
N ALA A 314 -2.29 -3.96 -14.09
CA ALA A 314 -1.07 -4.56 -14.63
C ALA A 314 -0.24 -3.60 -15.54
N THR A 315 -0.62 -2.33 -15.64
CA THR A 315 0.01 -1.36 -16.54
C THR A 315 1.52 -1.23 -16.36
N ASN A 316 1.98 -1.26 -15.10
CA ASN A 316 3.41 -1.18 -14.73
C ASN A 316 3.76 -2.22 -13.66
N CYS A 317 3.12 -3.39 -13.72
CA CYS A 317 3.34 -4.53 -12.83
C CYS A 317 2.89 -5.80 -13.55
N ASP A 318 3.78 -6.72 -13.85
CA ASP A 318 3.39 -8.03 -14.37
C ASP A 318 2.84 -8.90 -13.23
N ILE A 319 1.51 -8.91 -13.10
CA ILE A 319 0.82 -9.64 -12.04
C ILE A 319 1.20 -11.13 -12.03
N SER A 320 1.30 -11.74 -13.20
CA SER A 320 1.61 -13.17 -13.31
C SER A 320 3.02 -13.54 -12.87
N SER A 321 3.97 -12.60 -13.00
CA SER A 321 5.35 -12.82 -12.58
C SER A 321 5.54 -12.61 -11.07
N HIS A 322 4.78 -11.69 -10.48
CA HIS A 322 4.94 -11.29 -9.08
C HIS A 322 4.05 -12.07 -8.10
N PHE A 323 2.88 -12.56 -8.53
CA PHE A 323 1.91 -13.20 -7.62
C PHE A 323 1.64 -14.64 -8.05
N LYS A 324 2.05 -15.60 -7.21
CA LYS A 324 2.00 -17.03 -7.53
C LYS A 324 1.78 -17.86 -6.29
N ASN A 325 1.02 -18.95 -6.47
CA ASN A 325 0.92 -20.05 -5.50
C ASN A 325 0.52 -19.58 -4.08
N HIS A 326 -0.39 -18.61 -3.99
CA HIS A 326 -0.81 -18.03 -2.72
C HIS A 326 -1.77 -18.92 -1.94
N SER A 327 -1.48 -19.12 -0.65
CA SER A 327 -2.46 -19.54 0.35
C SER A 327 -3.27 -18.36 0.83
N ILE A 328 -4.52 -18.59 1.26
CA ILE A 328 -5.26 -17.64 2.08
C ILE A 328 -4.68 -17.70 3.48
N VAL A 329 -4.26 -16.56 4.02
CA VAL A 329 -3.66 -16.44 5.34
C VAL A 329 -4.53 -15.58 6.24
N VAL A 330 -4.71 -16.03 7.48
CA VAL A 330 -5.40 -15.27 8.54
C VAL A 330 -4.58 -15.33 9.80
N ASN A 331 -4.26 -14.20 10.38
CA ASN A 331 -3.58 -14.15 11.68
C ASN A 331 -4.02 -12.93 12.51
N ILE A 332 -3.63 -12.96 13.76
CA ILE A 332 -3.57 -11.78 14.61
C ILE A 332 -2.18 -11.78 15.23
N ASP A 333 -1.33 -10.88 14.73
CA ASP A 333 -0.05 -10.60 15.35
C ASP A 333 -0.20 -9.60 16.49
N LEU A 334 0.80 -9.50 17.34
CA LEU A 334 0.81 -8.61 18.50
C LEU A 334 2.13 -7.84 18.53
N CYS A 335 2.05 -6.54 18.65
CA CYS A 335 3.21 -5.66 18.48
C CYS A 335 3.79 -5.75 17.06
N GLY A 336 5.11 -5.91 16.89
CA GLY A 336 5.73 -5.98 15.57
C GLY A 336 5.94 -4.62 14.90
N ASP A 337 6.57 -4.66 13.73
CA ASP A 337 7.10 -3.46 13.08
C ASP A 337 6.02 -2.40 12.74
N LEU A 338 4.87 -2.83 12.23
CA LEU A 338 3.78 -1.92 11.85
C LEU A 338 3.13 -1.28 13.07
N VAL A 339 2.94 -2.05 14.15
CA VAL A 339 2.40 -1.54 15.42
C VAL A 339 3.36 -0.54 16.03
N TYR A 340 4.66 -0.85 16.12
CA TYR A 340 5.66 0.08 16.64
C TYR A 340 5.73 1.38 15.85
N GLY A 341 5.61 1.30 14.53
CA GLY A 341 5.59 2.47 13.65
C GLY A 341 4.42 3.43 13.91
N SER A 342 3.30 2.92 14.43
CA SER A 342 2.08 3.68 14.71
C SER A 342 1.83 3.95 16.19
N TRP A 343 2.58 3.33 17.12
CA TRP A 343 2.30 3.31 18.56
C TRP A 343 2.12 4.68 19.18
N SER A 344 3.03 5.61 18.90
CA SER A 344 2.98 6.97 19.47
C SER A 344 1.75 7.79 19.08
N LYS A 345 1.07 7.39 18.01
CA LYS A 345 -0.13 8.07 17.48
C LYS A 345 -1.42 7.29 17.77
N SER A 346 -1.31 6.06 18.30
CA SER A 346 -2.44 5.16 18.50
C SER A 346 -3.32 5.52 19.70
N GLY A 347 -2.80 6.32 20.65
CA GLY A 347 -3.44 6.56 21.96
C GLY A 347 -3.35 5.38 22.92
N CYS A 348 -2.59 4.34 22.58
CA CYS A 348 -2.42 3.15 23.41
C CYS A 348 -1.52 3.43 24.61
N PRO A 349 -1.80 2.82 25.80
CA PRO A 349 -1.06 3.09 27.02
C PRO A 349 0.26 2.29 27.08
N SER A 350 1.23 2.75 27.90
CA SER A 350 2.50 2.10 28.21
C SER A 350 3.35 1.71 26.98
N ASN A 351 3.99 0.58 26.99
CA ASN A 351 4.61 0.00 25.80
C ASN A 351 3.84 -1.26 25.36
N CYS A 352 4.02 -1.65 24.09
CA CYS A 352 3.25 -2.72 23.49
C CYS A 352 3.49 -4.06 24.18
N THR A 353 4.75 -4.45 24.41
CA THR A 353 5.08 -5.76 24.98
C THR A 353 4.60 -5.90 26.43
N ASP A 354 4.67 -4.82 27.22
CA ASP A 354 4.17 -4.82 28.60
C ASP A 354 2.63 -5.00 28.62
N LEU A 355 1.92 -4.30 27.75
CA LEU A 355 0.47 -4.44 27.61
C LEU A 355 0.11 -5.86 27.18
N VAL A 356 0.77 -6.40 26.17
CA VAL A 356 0.52 -7.77 25.67
C VAL A 356 0.82 -8.81 26.73
N ALA A 357 1.92 -8.68 27.48
CA ALA A 357 2.29 -9.63 28.52
C ALA A 357 1.30 -9.63 29.69
N ASN A 358 0.90 -8.45 30.17
CA ASN A 358 0.31 -8.29 31.49
C ASN A 358 -1.19 -8.00 31.51
N GLN A 359 -1.81 -7.65 30.36
CA GLN A 359 -3.21 -7.23 30.30
C GLN A 359 -4.07 -8.10 29.37
N PRO A 360 -4.35 -9.38 29.72
CA PRO A 360 -5.11 -10.30 28.87
C PRO A 360 -6.51 -9.77 28.53
N ASP A 361 -7.16 -9.07 29.45
CA ASP A 361 -8.49 -8.50 29.25
C ASP A 361 -8.56 -7.46 28.13
N SER A 362 -7.45 -6.84 27.78
CA SER A 362 -7.35 -5.87 26.68
C SER A 362 -7.56 -6.51 25.31
N PHE A 363 -7.49 -7.84 25.20
CA PHE A 363 -7.59 -8.58 23.94
C PHE A 363 -8.95 -9.27 23.73
N LYS A 364 -9.97 -8.93 24.52
CA LYS A 364 -11.31 -9.52 24.41
C LYS A 364 -11.97 -9.24 23.05
N THR A 365 -11.64 -8.12 22.42
CA THR A 365 -12.09 -7.71 21.09
C THR A 365 -11.11 -8.07 19.96
N ALA A 366 -9.96 -8.70 20.30
CA ALA A 366 -8.97 -9.12 19.32
C ALA A 366 -9.33 -10.51 18.75
N PHE A 367 -10.38 -10.56 17.92
CA PHE A 367 -10.78 -11.78 17.23
C PHE A 367 -11.35 -11.50 15.85
N TRP A 368 -11.14 -12.43 14.92
CA TRP A 368 -11.87 -12.52 13.68
C TRP A 368 -13.13 -13.36 13.87
N GLU A 369 -14.24 -12.96 13.27
CA GLU A 369 -15.38 -13.81 13.04
C GLU A 369 -15.75 -13.79 11.55
N PHE A 370 -15.78 -14.94 10.94
CA PHE A 370 -16.09 -15.13 9.52
C PHE A 370 -17.40 -15.89 9.35
N GLY A 371 -18.17 -15.54 8.31
CA GLY A 371 -19.28 -16.35 7.83
C GLY A 371 -18.77 -17.47 6.94
N SER A 372 -18.12 -17.10 5.84
CA SER A 372 -17.59 -18.05 4.86
C SER A 372 -16.52 -17.37 3.99
N PHE A 373 -15.66 -18.21 3.37
CA PHE A 373 -14.83 -17.80 2.23
C PHE A 373 -15.26 -18.62 1.01
N HIS A 374 -15.42 -17.97 -0.11
CA HIS A 374 -15.70 -18.60 -1.39
C HIS A 374 -14.64 -18.23 -2.41
N VAL A 375 -14.13 -19.21 -3.12
CA VAL A 375 -13.16 -19.01 -4.20
C VAL A 375 -13.76 -19.49 -5.51
N TYR A 376 -13.75 -18.61 -6.50
CA TYR A 376 -14.28 -18.87 -7.85
C TYR A 376 -13.14 -18.81 -8.85
N GLN A 377 -13.24 -19.63 -9.90
CA GLN A 377 -12.31 -19.60 -11.03
C GLN A 377 -13.04 -19.21 -12.32
N PRO A 378 -12.36 -18.50 -13.24
CA PRO A 378 -12.93 -18.19 -14.54
C PRO A 378 -13.18 -19.47 -15.35
N VAL A 379 -14.28 -19.50 -16.10
CA VAL A 379 -14.71 -20.62 -16.97
C VAL A 379 -14.88 -20.15 -18.41
#